data_295a1b344f8b86dd9b8b19b2e7446b94
#
_entry.id   295a1b344f8b86dd9b8b19b2e7446b94
#
_cell.length_a   1.000
_cell.length_b   1.000
_cell.length_c   1.000
_cell.angle_alpha   90.00
_cell.angle_beta   90.00
_cell.angle_gamma   90.00
#
_symmetry.space_group_name_H-M   'P 1'
#
loop_
_entity.id
_entity.type
_entity.pdbx_description
1 polymer ?
#
loop_
_entity_poly.entity_id
_entity_poly.type
_entity_poly.pdbx_seq_one_letter_code
_entity_poly.pdbx_strand_id
1 'polypeptide(L)'
;MKYAANDQIQIALIGSGGMGQGDVRDALLNEGVRIVAAADVYDGRLRKMQETYPGIFTTRDYREVLARKDVDAVIIATPDHWHARISIDALEAGKDVYCEKPMVQKIEEGKQVIDAHRRSGRIFQVGSQYASALSFQKIRQLIREGAIGELNMVEAWLDRNTALGAWQYSIPPDASPANIDWDRFLGHAPKRPFEPIRLFRWRNYLDYGTAVAGDLYVHLLTGLHTALGALGPTRIFSTGGIRYWRDGRETPDAQYAVIEYPKTDAHPEFTFILRVNFKSSKPQEDFGFRFIGNEGMLTTDVRTVTVARHPKEREPGYIIDTFPKAVQEQFLREYRRKYPPVPVTAKTLPGSGETRFVSGVDAHRRHMANFIQAVRTRRPHFEDAVFGFRAAGPALLCNTSYYEGRICTWNPETMTAG
;
A
#
# COMPACT_ATOMS: atom_id res chain seq x y z
N MET A 1 -14.21 -30.67 -6.99
CA MET A 1 -13.87 -31.18 -8.34
C MET A 1 -12.36 -31.17 -8.46
N LYS A 2 -11.75 -32.28 -8.87
CA LYS A 2 -10.30 -32.26 -9.19
C LYS A 2 -10.15 -31.54 -10.53
N TYR A 3 -9.34 -30.48 -10.58
CA TYR A 3 -8.96 -29.84 -11.83
C TYR A 3 -8.21 -30.84 -12.72
N ALA A 4 -8.52 -30.87 -14.01
CA ALA A 4 -7.72 -31.61 -14.97
C ALA A 4 -6.30 -31.05 -15.01
N ALA A 5 -5.33 -31.85 -15.46
CA ALA A 5 -3.92 -31.40 -15.52
C ALA A 5 -3.75 -30.10 -16.34
N ASN A 6 -4.60 -29.90 -17.36
CA ASN A 6 -4.60 -28.70 -18.19
C ASN A 6 -5.28 -27.46 -17.56
N ASP A 7 -5.98 -27.64 -16.42
CA ASP A 7 -6.66 -26.53 -15.72
C ASP A 7 -5.85 -26.03 -14.51
N GLN A 8 -4.65 -26.60 -14.31
CA GLN A 8 -3.74 -26.17 -13.25
C GLN A 8 -3.02 -24.89 -13.64
N ILE A 9 -2.90 -23.94 -12.68
CA ILE A 9 -2.07 -22.74 -12.83
C ILE A 9 -0.68 -23.06 -12.27
N GLN A 10 0.32 -22.97 -13.11
CA GLN A 10 1.72 -23.18 -12.72
C GLN A 10 2.39 -21.83 -12.48
N ILE A 11 2.71 -21.58 -11.22
CA ILE A 11 3.34 -20.32 -10.81
C ILE A 11 4.85 -20.48 -10.61
N ALA A 12 5.57 -19.38 -10.78
CA ALA A 12 6.96 -19.28 -10.37
C ALA A 12 7.19 -18.06 -9.46
N LEU A 13 8.17 -18.17 -8.57
CA LEU A 13 8.57 -17.10 -7.67
C LEU A 13 9.88 -16.46 -8.15
N ILE A 14 9.91 -15.15 -8.25
CA ILE A 14 11.12 -14.36 -8.52
C ILE A 14 11.38 -13.45 -7.32
N GLY A 15 12.45 -13.74 -6.56
CA GLY A 15 12.72 -13.16 -5.26
C GLY A 15 12.15 -14.00 -4.11
N SER A 16 12.92 -14.98 -3.65
CA SER A 16 12.51 -15.98 -2.66
C SER A 16 12.73 -15.52 -1.20
N GLY A 17 12.58 -14.21 -0.95
CA GLY A 17 12.59 -13.63 0.39
C GLY A 17 11.34 -13.96 1.20
N GLY A 18 11.24 -13.38 2.40
CA GLY A 18 10.13 -13.67 3.32
C GLY A 18 8.76 -13.35 2.73
N MET A 19 8.61 -12.21 2.03
CA MET A 19 7.34 -11.82 1.40
C MET A 19 6.99 -12.79 0.26
N GLY A 20 7.91 -13.03 -0.68
CA GLY A 20 7.63 -13.93 -1.80
C GLY A 20 7.26 -15.35 -1.37
N GLN A 21 7.91 -15.90 -0.33
CA GLN A 21 7.49 -17.18 0.24
C GLN A 21 6.10 -17.11 0.89
N GLY A 22 5.71 -15.95 1.45
CA GLY A 22 4.36 -15.69 1.95
C GLY A 22 3.34 -15.73 0.82
N ASP A 23 3.59 -15.00 -0.25
CA ASP A 23 2.73 -14.93 -1.43
C ASP A 23 2.53 -16.30 -2.10
N VAL A 24 3.60 -17.10 -2.19
CA VAL A 24 3.49 -18.49 -2.68
C VAL A 24 2.60 -19.32 -1.77
N ARG A 25 2.76 -19.24 -0.44
CA ARG A 25 1.86 -19.97 0.48
C ARG A 25 0.40 -19.58 0.28
N ASP A 26 0.11 -18.29 0.12
CA ASP A 26 -1.26 -17.82 -0.11
C ASP A 26 -1.79 -18.23 -1.51
N ALA A 27 -0.92 -18.27 -2.52
CA ALA A 27 -1.28 -18.78 -3.85
C ALA A 27 -1.65 -20.26 -3.81
N LEU A 28 -0.88 -21.07 -3.10
CA LEU A 28 -1.09 -22.51 -2.97
C LEU A 28 -2.35 -22.90 -2.16
N LEU A 29 -2.97 -21.95 -1.42
CA LEU A 29 -4.27 -22.17 -0.81
C LEU A 29 -5.40 -22.24 -1.84
N ASN A 30 -5.15 -21.84 -3.09
CA ASN A 30 -6.12 -21.89 -4.17
C ASN A 30 -6.02 -23.24 -4.90
N GLU A 31 -7.13 -23.93 -5.02
CA GLU A 31 -7.18 -25.25 -5.65
C GLU A 31 -6.64 -25.21 -7.09
N GLY A 32 -5.83 -26.21 -7.49
CA GLY A 32 -5.25 -26.31 -8.83
C GLY A 32 -4.08 -25.34 -9.10
N VAL A 33 -3.52 -24.71 -8.06
CA VAL A 33 -2.28 -23.92 -8.18
C VAL A 33 -1.09 -24.74 -7.72
N ARG A 34 0.01 -24.66 -8.44
CA ARG A 34 1.29 -25.31 -8.07
C ARG A 34 2.48 -24.43 -8.38
N ILE A 35 3.49 -24.47 -7.54
CA ILE A 35 4.78 -23.83 -7.83
C ILE A 35 5.66 -24.80 -8.63
N VAL A 36 6.31 -24.29 -9.69
CA VAL A 36 7.16 -25.11 -10.57
C VAL A 36 8.59 -24.58 -10.70
N ALA A 37 8.82 -23.30 -10.34
CA ALA A 37 10.14 -22.70 -10.41
C ALA A 37 10.32 -21.58 -9.37
N ALA A 38 11.58 -21.31 -9.01
CA ALA A 38 11.96 -20.16 -8.20
C ALA A 38 13.31 -19.58 -8.65
N ALA A 39 13.42 -18.24 -8.59
CA ALA A 39 14.67 -17.54 -8.82
C ALA A 39 15.03 -16.66 -7.63
N ASP A 40 16.29 -16.67 -7.22
CA ASP A 40 16.87 -15.73 -6.24
C ASP A 40 18.38 -15.66 -6.46
N VAL A 41 18.98 -14.53 -6.17
CA VAL A 41 20.43 -14.35 -6.30
C VAL A 41 21.23 -14.99 -5.16
N TYR A 42 20.59 -15.43 -4.09
CA TYR A 42 21.21 -16.10 -2.95
C TYR A 42 20.86 -17.59 -2.90
N ASP A 43 21.87 -18.45 -3.01
CA ASP A 43 21.73 -19.91 -3.02
C ASP A 43 21.01 -20.47 -1.78
N GLY A 44 21.21 -19.84 -0.63
CA GLY A 44 20.54 -20.27 0.60
C GLY A 44 19.01 -20.22 0.49
N ARG A 45 18.48 -19.20 -0.18
CA ARG A 45 17.04 -19.12 -0.46
C ARG A 45 16.59 -20.13 -1.50
N LEU A 46 17.40 -20.40 -2.54
CA LEU A 46 17.09 -21.43 -3.54
C LEU A 46 17.03 -22.82 -2.92
N ARG A 47 18.02 -23.16 -2.07
CA ARG A 47 18.01 -24.42 -1.30
C ARG A 47 16.76 -24.51 -0.42
N LYS A 48 16.40 -23.43 0.28
CA LYS A 48 15.18 -23.38 1.11
C LYS A 48 13.91 -23.63 0.30
N MET A 49 13.84 -23.11 -0.92
CA MET A 49 12.70 -23.36 -1.82
C MET A 49 12.65 -24.84 -2.25
N GLN A 50 13.78 -25.48 -2.57
CA GLN A 50 13.84 -26.90 -2.89
C GLN A 50 13.48 -27.81 -1.71
N GLU A 51 13.90 -27.44 -0.50
CA GLU A 51 13.49 -28.15 0.73
C GLU A 51 11.99 -28.09 0.98
N THR A 52 11.41 -26.91 0.72
CA THR A 52 9.98 -26.66 0.99
C THR A 52 9.09 -27.25 -0.11
N TYR A 53 9.56 -27.22 -1.36
CA TYR A 53 8.85 -27.67 -2.56
C TYR A 53 9.77 -28.59 -3.38
N PRO A 54 9.91 -29.88 -3.01
CA PRO A 54 10.81 -30.80 -3.69
C PRO A 54 10.49 -30.92 -5.18
N GLY A 55 11.56 -30.89 -6.00
CA GLY A 55 11.45 -31.09 -7.45
C GLY A 55 11.17 -29.83 -8.27
N ILE A 56 11.04 -28.65 -7.65
CA ILE A 56 10.93 -27.40 -8.43
C ILE A 56 12.28 -27.05 -9.06
N PHE A 57 12.20 -26.36 -10.20
CA PHE A 57 13.37 -25.76 -10.83
C PHE A 57 13.82 -24.52 -10.04
N THR A 58 15.13 -24.38 -9.81
CA THR A 58 15.69 -23.18 -9.14
C THR A 58 16.87 -22.63 -9.90
N THR A 59 17.01 -21.31 -9.92
CA THR A 59 18.08 -20.62 -10.65
C THR A 59 18.42 -19.27 -10.02
N ARG A 60 19.61 -18.74 -10.31
CA ARG A 60 19.97 -17.36 -9.97
C ARG A 60 19.48 -16.32 -11.01
N ASP A 61 19.10 -16.77 -12.22
CA ASP A 61 18.66 -15.91 -13.31
C ASP A 61 17.14 -16.03 -13.57
N TYR A 62 16.37 -15.01 -13.24
CA TYR A 62 14.92 -14.99 -13.46
C TYR A 62 14.53 -15.18 -14.93
N ARG A 63 15.41 -14.87 -15.90
CA ARG A 63 15.13 -15.04 -17.32
C ARG A 63 14.97 -16.51 -17.69
N GLU A 64 15.69 -17.41 -17.01
CA GLU A 64 15.52 -18.85 -17.19
C GLU A 64 14.11 -19.30 -16.72
N VAL A 65 13.57 -18.68 -15.67
CA VAL A 65 12.18 -18.90 -15.24
C VAL A 65 11.19 -18.41 -16.31
N LEU A 66 11.42 -17.23 -16.87
CA LEU A 66 10.54 -16.65 -17.90
C LEU A 66 10.56 -17.45 -19.21
N ALA A 67 11.69 -18.07 -19.56
CA ALA A 67 11.83 -18.91 -20.76
C ALA A 67 11.08 -20.26 -20.67
N ARG A 68 10.66 -20.67 -19.48
CA ARG A 68 9.95 -21.94 -19.26
C ARG A 68 8.53 -21.88 -19.82
N LYS A 69 8.16 -22.88 -20.60
CA LYS A 69 6.82 -23.03 -21.21
C LYS A 69 5.76 -23.48 -20.20
N ASP A 70 6.19 -24.15 -19.12
CA ASP A 70 5.32 -24.65 -18.05
C ASP A 70 5.07 -23.63 -16.94
N VAL A 71 5.48 -22.38 -17.07
CA VAL A 71 5.14 -21.28 -16.18
C VAL A 71 4.04 -20.45 -16.80
N ASP A 72 2.88 -20.35 -16.12
CA ASP A 72 1.73 -19.55 -16.55
C ASP A 72 1.80 -18.13 -15.98
N ALA A 73 2.17 -18.02 -14.69
CA ALA A 73 2.21 -16.75 -13.97
C ALA A 73 3.45 -16.65 -13.08
N VAL A 74 3.89 -15.43 -12.83
CA VAL A 74 5.01 -15.15 -11.93
C VAL A 74 4.60 -14.27 -10.77
N ILE A 75 5.16 -14.55 -9.60
CA ILE A 75 5.13 -13.68 -8.41
C ILE A 75 6.48 -13.01 -8.31
N ILE A 76 6.52 -11.69 -8.41
CA ILE A 76 7.73 -10.87 -8.34
C ILE A 76 7.78 -10.23 -6.96
N ALA A 77 8.74 -10.65 -6.13
CA ALA A 77 8.96 -10.18 -4.77
C ALA A 77 10.45 -9.89 -4.50
N THR A 78 11.11 -9.33 -5.49
CA THR A 78 12.49 -8.84 -5.44
C THR A 78 12.59 -7.52 -4.66
N PRO A 79 13.78 -6.95 -4.45
CA PRO A 79 13.91 -5.53 -4.11
C PRO A 79 13.31 -4.62 -5.18
N ASP A 80 12.86 -3.42 -4.76
CA ASP A 80 12.02 -2.51 -5.58
C ASP A 80 12.64 -2.15 -6.92
N HIS A 81 13.96 -1.96 -6.98
CA HIS A 81 14.67 -1.58 -8.20
C HIS A 81 14.56 -2.61 -9.35
N TRP A 82 14.14 -3.85 -9.06
CA TRP A 82 13.91 -4.88 -10.05
C TRP A 82 12.45 -5.00 -10.50
N HIS A 83 11.49 -4.42 -9.77
CA HIS A 83 10.07 -4.65 -10.01
C HIS A 83 9.64 -4.27 -11.43
N ALA A 84 9.97 -3.06 -11.89
CA ALA A 84 9.59 -2.60 -13.23
C ALA A 84 10.19 -3.47 -14.33
N ARG A 85 11.49 -3.73 -14.27
CA ARG A 85 12.19 -4.50 -15.30
C ARG A 85 11.67 -5.92 -15.42
N ILE A 86 11.57 -6.64 -14.29
CA ILE A 86 11.09 -8.04 -14.31
C ILE A 86 9.63 -8.11 -14.73
N SER A 87 8.80 -7.14 -14.32
CA SER A 87 7.39 -7.07 -14.74
C SER A 87 7.26 -6.92 -16.25
N ILE A 88 8.04 -6.03 -16.86
CA ILE A 88 8.03 -5.82 -18.31
C ILE A 88 8.50 -7.10 -19.03
N ASP A 89 9.64 -7.68 -18.61
CA ASP A 89 10.19 -8.89 -19.21
C ASP A 89 9.21 -10.08 -19.09
N ALA A 90 8.51 -10.21 -17.96
CA ALA A 90 7.52 -11.26 -17.74
C ALA A 90 6.29 -11.10 -18.65
N LEU A 91 5.77 -9.87 -18.76
CA LEU A 91 4.64 -9.55 -19.64
C LEU A 91 4.99 -9.82 -21.12
N GLU A 92 6.20 -9.44 -21.54
CA GLU A 92 6.70 -9.68 -22.90
C GLU A 92 6.96 -11.17 -23.17
N ALA A 93 7.34 -11.93 -22.13
CA ALA A 93 7.44 -13.39 -22.20
C ALA A 93 6.06 -14.09 -22.16
N GLY A 94 4.97 -13.33 -22.14
CA GLY A 94 3.61 -13.86 -22.14
C GLY A 94 3.16 -14.46 -20.81
N LYS A 95 3.75 -14.07 -19.68
CA LYS A 95 3.36 -14.51 -18.34
C LYS A 95 2.36 -13.55 -17.71
N ASP A 96 1.43 -14.08 -16.91
CA ASP A 96 0.64 -13.27 -16.00
C ASP A 96 1.50 -12.87 -14.80
N VAL A 97 1.28 -11.68 -14.24
CA VAL A 97 2.19 -11.07 -13.26
C VAL A 97 1.47 -10.66 -12.00
N TYR A 98 1.94 -11.14 -10.86
CA TYR A 98 1.74 -10.52 -9.55
C TYR A 98 3.04 -9.85 -9.15
N CYS A 99 3.05 -8.53 -9.04
CA CYS A 99 4.24 -7.77 -8.66
C CYS A 99 4.05 -7.14 -7.29
N GLU A 100 4.93 -7.45 -6.33
CA GLU A 100 4.90 -6.80 -5.03
C GLU A 100 5.01 -5.27 -5.14
N LYS A 101 4.43 -4.60 -4.16
CA LYS A 101 4.46 -3.15 -4.03
C LYS A 101 5.84 -2.66 -3.52
N PRO A 102 6.24 -1.42 -3.85
CA PRO A 102 5.65 -0.56 -4.87
C PRO A 102 5.92 -1.12 -6.27
N MET A 103 4.99 -0.91 -7.18
CA MET A 103 5.08 -1.45 -8.54
C MET A 103 6.36 -1.04 -9.27
N VAL A 104 6.94 0.11 -8.90
CA VAL A 104 8.12 0.71 -9.50
C VAL A 104 8.99 1.38 -8.45
N GLN A 105 10.30 1.49 -8.70
CA GLN A 105 11.22 2.25 -7.86
C GLN A 105 11.23 3.75 -8.24
N LYS A 106 11.07 4.06 -9.51
CA LYS A 106 11.11 5.43 -10.05
C LYS A 106 9.80 5.77 -10.75
N ILE A 107 9.38 7.03 -10.69
CA ILE A 107 8.14 7.50 -11.30
C ILE A 107 8.12 7.25 -12.81
N GLU A 108 9.26 7.44 -13.48
CA GLU A 108 9.41 7.29 -14.93
C GLU A 108 9.16 5.87 -15.42
N GLU A 109 9.32 4.87 -14.55
CA GLU A 109 9.09 3.46 -14.85
C GLU A 109 7.59 3.11 -14.92
N GLY A 110 6.74 3.89 -14.24
CA GLY A 110 5.32 3.57 -14.11
C GLY A 110 4.60 3.46 -15.45
N LYS A 111 4.82 4.42 -16.33
CA LYS A 111 4.24 4.40 -17.68
C LYS A 111 4.74 3.22 -18.50
N GLN A 112 6.01 2.86 -18.36
CA GLN A 112 6.61 1.74 -19.10
C GLN A 112 5.94 0.40 -18.72
N VAL A 113 5.68 0.16 -17.42
CA VAL A 113 4.97 -1.03 -16.94
C VAL A 113 3.51 -1.03 -17.42
N ILE A 114 2.81 0.12 -17.34
CA ILE A 114 1.43 0.25 -17.82
C ILE A 114 1.33 -0.07 -19.32
N ASP A 115 2.25 0.45 -20.11
CA ASP A 115 2.26 0.24 -21.55
C ASP A 115 2.60 -1.22 -21.91
N ALA A 116 3.54 -1.87 -21.19
CA ALA A 116 3.84 -3.28 -21.34
C ALA A 116 2.63 -4.15 -20.96
N HIS A 117 1.95 -3.85 -19.87
CA HIS A 117 0.71 -4.52 -19.47
C HIS A 117 -0.36 -4.44 -20.57
N ARG A 118 -0.62 -3.23 -21.08
CA ARG A 118 -1.61 -3.02 -22.15
C ARG A 118 -1.27 -3.78 -23.44
N ARG A 119 0.02 -3.77 -23.85
CA ARG A 119 0.45 -4.48 -25.06
C ARG A 119 0.35 -5.99 -24.94
N SER A 120 0.67 -6.52 -23.76
CA SER A 120 0.72 -7.98 -23.56
C SER A 120 -0.66 -8.63 -23.48
N GLY A 121 -1.70 -7.90 -23.05
CA GLY A 121 -3.03 -8.45 -22.75
C GLY A 121 -3.02 -9.51 -21.63
N ARG A 122 -1.95 -9.57 -20.83
CA ARG A 122 -1.81 -10.48 -19.70
C ARG A 122 -2.46 -9.90 -18.45
N ILE A 123 -2.71 -10.75 -17.48
CA ILE A 123 -3.14 -10.28 -16.15
C ILE A 123 -1.94 -9.64 -15.45
N PHE A 124 -2.15 -8.47 -14.88
CA PHE A 124 -1.20 -7.80 -14.00
C PHE A 124 -1.92 -7.35 -12.74
N GLN A 125 -1.42 -7.74 -11.58
CA GLN A 125 -1.93 -7.29 -10.29
C GLN A 125 -0.76 -6.84 -9.42
N VAL A 126 -0.92 -5.68 -8.76
CA VAL A 126 0.06 -5.19 -7.80
C VAL A 126 -0.22 -5.77 -6.42
N GLY A 127 0.82 -6.20 -5.72
CA GLY A 127 0.76 -6.80 -4.39
C GLY A 127 0.49 -5.80 -3.26
N SER A 128 -0.45 -4.88 -3.45
CA SER A 128 -0.93 -3.98 -2.39
C SER A 128 -2.16 -4.58 -1.71
N GLN A 129 -1.95 -5.59 -0.88
CA GLN A 129 -2.96 -6.51 -0.36
C GLN A 129 -4.15 -5.83 0.30
N TYR A 130 -3.96 -4.63 0.89
CA TYR A 130 -5.04 -3.88 1.55
C TYR A 130 -6.12 -3.37 0.58
N ALA A 131 -5.87 -3.31 -0.74
CA ALA A 131 -6.90 -3.07 -1.73
C ALA A 131 -8.05 -4.09 -1.64
N SER A 132 -7.73 -5.32 -1.24
CA SER A 132 -8.71 -6.39 -1.06
C SER A 132 -9.36 -6.44 0.33
N ALA A 133 -9.02 -5.52 1.25
CA ALA A 133 -9.63 -5.46 2.56
C ALA A 133 -11.10 -5.02 2.48
N LEU A 134 -11.99 -5.82 3.08
CA LEU A 134 -13.43 -5.55 3.08
C LEU A 134 -13.80 -4.27 3.83
N SER A 135 -12.96 -3.85 4.78
CA SER A 135 -13.15 -2.62 5.54
C SER A 135 -13.19 -1.37 4.64
N PHE A 136 -12.30 -1.27 3.63
CA PHE A 136 -12.31 -0.13 2.71
C PHE A 136 -13.54 -0.12 1.80
N GLN A 137 -14.05 -1.30 1.41
CA GLN A 137 -15.34 -1.40 0.69
C GLN A 137 -16.50 -0.96 1.59
N LYS A 138 -16.47 -1.34 2.88
CA LYS A 138 -17.47 -0.90 3.85
C LYS A 138 -17.41 0.60 4.12
N ILE A 139 -16.21 1.19 4.22
CA ILE A 139 -16.02 2.64 4.34
C ILE A 139 -16.61 3.36 3.12
N ARG A 140 -16.31 2.88 1.90
CA ARG A 140 -16.91 3.43 0.67
C ARG A 140 -18.44 3.44 0.72
N GLN A 141 -19.03 2.34 1.17
CA GLN A 141 -20.49 2.24 1.34
C GLN A 141 -20.99 3.29 2.35
N LEU A 142 -20.39 3.36 3.55
CA LEU A 142 -20.81 4.27 4.61
C LEU A 142 -20.68 5.75 4.24
N ILE A 143 -19.60 6.12 3.52
CA ILE A 143 -19.42 7.50 3.03
C ILE A 143 -20.49 7.85 2.01
N ARG A 144 -20.81 6.95 1.07
CA ARG A 144 -21.90 7.14 0.10
C ARG A 144 -23.29 7.25 0.75
N GLU A 145 -23.49 6.56 1.86
CA GLU A 145 -24.71 6.63 2.68
C GLU A 145 -24.76 7.91 3.57
N GLY A 146 -23.74 8.78 3.50
CA GLY A 146 -23.68 10.01 4.28
C GLY A 146 -23.42 9.80 5.78
N ALA A 147 -22.78 8.69 6.18
CA ALA A 147 -22.59 8.33 7.58
C ALA A 147 -21.81 9.38 8.40
N ILE A 148 -20.98 10.21 7.75
CA ILE A 148 -20.15 11.26 8.37
C ILE A 148 -20.42 12.64 7.79
N GLY A 149 -21.43 12.79 6.93
CA GLY A 149 -21.68 14.02 6.18
C GLY A 149 -20.63 14.21 5.06
N GLU A 150 -20.22 15.46 4.82
CA GLU A 150 -19.22 15.80 3.80
C GLU A 150 -17.80 15.59 4.34
N LEU A 151 -17.03 14.77 3.64
CA LEU A 151 -15.62 14.50 3.97
C LEU A 151 -14.79 15.77 3.79
N ASN A 152 -13.88 16.06 4.72
CA ASN A 152 -12.95 17.19 4.64
C ASN A 152 -11.49 16.81 4.92
N MET A 153 -11.24 15.73 5.66
CA MET A 153 -9.89 15.30 6.01
C MET A 153 -9.81 13.78 6.15
N VAL A 154 -8.68 13.21 5.77
CA VAL A 154 -8.31 11.82 6.10
C VAL A 154 -6.96 11.82 6.81
N GLU A 155 -6.84 11.02 7.85
CA GLU A 155 -5.57 10.72 8.51
C GLU A 155 -5.28 9.24 8.35
N ALA A 156 -4.00 8.88 8.10
CA ALA A 156 -3.59 7.49 8.11
C ALA A 156 -2.17 7.31 8.67
N TRP A 157 -1.94 6.16 9.26
CA TRP A 157 -0.64 5.82 9.83
C TRP A 157 -0.31 4.35 9.68
N LEU A 158 1.00 4.08 9.59
CA LEU A 158 1.58 2.76 9.65
C LEU A 158 2.83 2.82 10.52
N ASP A 159 2.62 2.86 11.82
CA ASP A 159 3.69 2.99 12.81
C ASP A 159 4.22 1.62 13.23
N ARG A 160 5.50 1.55 13.60
CA ARG A 160 6.16 0.34 14.08
C ARG A 160 7.03 0.65 15.30
N ASN A 161 7.41 -0.39 16.07
CA ASN A 161 8.27 -0.21 17.25
C ASN A 161 9.18 -1.42 17.52
N THR A 162 9.58 -2.13 16.48
CA THR A 162 10.47 -3.30 16.62
C THR A 162 11.63 -3.20 15.64
N ALA A 163 12.74 -3.90 15.95
CA ALA A 163 13.87 -3.99 15.04
C ALA A 163 13.47 -4.60 13.69
N LEU A 164 12.64 -5.64 13.70
CA LEU A 164 12.08 -6.24 12.47
C LEU A 164 11.25 -5.22 11.68
N GLY A 165 10.38 -4.47 12.35
CA GLY A 165 9.56 -3.41 11.74
C GLY A 165 10.40 -2.28 11.16
N ALA A 166 11.58 -2.00 11.73
CA ALA A 166 12.55 -1.02 11.24
C ALA A 166 13.53 -1.61 10.20
N TRP A 167 13.21 -2.76 9.62
CA TRP A 167 13.99 -3.45 8.58
C TRP A 167 15.38 -3.94 9.03
N GLN A 168 15.55 -4.21 10.32
CA GLN A 168 16.75 -4.82 10.89
C GLN A 168 16.76 -6.35 10.69
N TYR A 169 16.67 -6.77 9.42
CA TYR A 169 16.62 -8.20 9.08
C TYR A 169 17.94 -8.90 9.33
N SER A 170 17.87 -10.18 9.70
CA SER A 170 19.04 -11.03 9.91
C SER A 170 19.82 -11.22 8.62
N ILE A 171 21.14 -11.20 8.74
CA ILE A 171 22.05 -11.52 7.64
C ILE A 171 22.52 -12.96 7.86
N PRO A 172 22.37 -13.86 6.88
CA PRO A 172 22.85 -15.24 7.02
C PRO A 172 24.37 -15.28 7.26
N PRO A 173 24.85 -16.12 8.17
CA PRO A 173 26.28 -16.20 8.48
C PRO A 173 27.13 -16.75 7.31
N ASP A 174 26.53 -17.44 6.35
CA ASP A 174 27.18 -17.96 5.14
C ASP A 174 27.18 -16.94 3.97
N ALA A 175 26.60 -15.75 4.15
CA ALA A 175 26.53 -14.75 3.08
C ALA A 175 27.92 -14.37 2.56
N SER A 176 28.21 -14.70 1.31
CA SER A 176 29.52 -14.50 0.70
C SER A 176 29.42 -14.33 -0.83
N PRO A 177 30.44 -13.79 -1.51
CA PRO A 177 30.46 -13.73 -2.97
C PRO A 177 30.36 -15.09 -3.68
N ALA A 178 30.64 -16.19 -2.97
CA ALA A 178 30.56 -17.55 -3.55
C ALA A 178 29.11 -18.02 -3.72
N ASN A 179 28.20 -17.60 -2.83
CA ASN A 179 26.81 -18.04 -2.82
C ASN A 179 25.78 -16.94 -3.07
N ILE A 180 26.24 -15.73 -3.41
CA ILE A 180 25.39 -14.59 -3.78
C ILE A 180 25.87 -14.03 -5.12
N ASP A 181 24.99 -14.00 -6.11
CA ASP A 181 25.23 -13.33 -7.38
C ASP A 181 25.04 -11.81 -7.21
N TRP A 182 26.12 -11.18 -6.78
CA TRP A 182 26.12 -9.75 -6.43
C TRP A 182 25.86 -8.85 -7.64
N ASP A 183 26.41 -9.20 -8.80
CA ASP A 183 26.20 -8.42 -10.03
C ASP A 183 24.74 -8.46 -10.50
N ARG A 184 24.10 -9.62 -10.39
CA ARG A 184 22.65 -9.72 -10.66
C ARG A 184 21.81 -9.01 -9.63
N PHE A 185 22.20 -9.03 -8.34
CA PHE A 185 21.52 -8.21 -7.33
C PHE A 185 21.57 -6.73 -7.69
N LEU A 186 22.77 -6.20 -7.98
CA LEU A 186 22.94 -4.79 -8.34
C LEU A 186 22.15 -4.41 -9.59
N GLY A 187 22.25 -5.24 -10.65
CA GLY A 187 21.59 -4.94 -11.92
C GLY A 187 22.00 -3.57 -12.50
N HIS A 188 21.03 -2.67 -12.57
CA HIS A 188 21.21 -1.31 -13.04
C HIS A 188 21.59 -0.32 -11.92
N ALA A 189 21.58 -0.74 -10.66
CA ALA A 189 22.04 0.10 -9.55
C ALA A 189 23.55 0.37 -9.64
N PRO A 190 24.05 1.40 -8.97
CA PRO A 190 25.48 1.72 -8.97
C PRO A 190 26.34 0.53 -8.55
N LYS A 191 27.43 0.27 -9.30
CA LYS A 191 28.38 -0.80 -8.99
C LYS A 191 29.08 -0.51 -7.67
N ARG A 192 29.06 -1.49 -6.78
CA ARG A 192 29.66 -1.43 -5.43
C ARG A 192 30.36 -2.73 -5.10
N PRO A 193 31.35 -2.72 -4.20
CA PRO A 193 31.89 -3.93 -3.58
C PRO A 193 30.79 -4.74 -2.91
N PHE A 194 31.03 -6.03 -2.71
CA PHE A 194 30.11 -6.92 -2.03
C PHE A 194 29.88 -6.49 -0.59
N GLU A 195 28.63 -6.17 -0.25
CA GLU A 195 28.16 -5.80 1.07
C GLU A 195 26.86 -6.54 1.39
N PRO A 196 26.89 -7.66 2.14
CA PRO A 196 25.70 -8.48 2.39
C PRO A 196 24.56 -7.70 3.09
N ILE A 197 24.91 -6.71 3.92
CA ILE A 197 23.91 -5.85 4.56
C ILE A 197 23.02 -5.13 3.53
N ARG A 198 23.56 -4.73 2.38
CA ARG A 198 22.80 -4.06 1.32
C ARG A 198 21.81 -5.00 0.62
N LEU A 199 22.11 -6.30 0.56
CA LEU A 199 21.17 -7.28 0.03
C LEU A 199 20.08 -7.61 1.06
N PHE A 200 20.43 -7.91 2.29
CA PHE A 200 19.48 -8.42 3.30
C PHE A 200 18.67 -7.31 3.97
N ARG A 201 19.18 -6.06 3.95
CA ARG A 201 18.50 -4.86 4.48
C ARG A 201 18.31 -3.80 3.40
N TRP A 202 18.06 -4.21 2.17
CA TRP A 202 18.03 -3.36 0.98
C TRP A 202 17.08 -2.15 1.10
N ARG A 203 16.00 -2.26 1.88
CA ARG A 203 15.06 -1.15 2.15
C ARG A 203 15.69 0.07 2.82
N ASN A 204 16.82 -0.12 3.46
CA ASN A 204 17.56 0.96 4.12
C ASN A 204 18.39 1.80 3.13
N TYR A 205 18.48 1.40 1.85
CA TYR A 205 19.35 2.00 0.85
C TYR A 205 18.56 2.42 -0.39
N LEU A 206 18.75 3.69 -0.81
CA LEU A 206 18.02 4.28 -1.94
C LEU A 206 18.35 3.66 -3.31
N ASP A 207 19.52 3.04 -3.42
CA ASP A 207 19.89 2.32 -4.65
C ASP A 207 18.94 1.16 -4.95
N TYR A 208 18.26 0.58 -3.94
CA TYR A 208 17.49 -0.67 -4.08
C TYR A 208 16.04 -0.56 -3.64
N GLY A 209 15.75 0.35 -2.72
CA GLY A 209 14.44 0.55 -2.12
C GLY A 209 13.85 1.91 -2.40
N THR A 210 12.65 2.12 -1.92
CA THR A 210 11.85 3.33 -2.10
C THR A 210 11.59 4.08 -0.79
N ALA A 211 12.47 3.86 0.20
CA ALA A 211 12.36 4.43 1.54
C ALA A 211 10.98 4.18 2.20
N VAL A 212 10.69 4.91 3.27
CA VAL A 212 9.45 4.77 4.04
C VAL A 212 8.21 5.08 3.19
N ALA A 213 8.27 6.11 2.36
CA ALA A 213 7.09 6.52 1.60
C ALA A 213 6.73 5.51 0.50
N GLY A 214 7.67 5.08 -0.33
CA GLY A 214 7.39 4.08 -1.36
C GLY A 214 7.02 2.72 -0.80
N ASP A 215 7.66 2.28 0.31
CA ASP A 215 7.37 0.97 0.90
C ASP A 215 6.07 0.96 1.74
N LEU A 216 5.74 2.03 2.48
CA LEU A 216 4.65 2.05 3.45
C LEU A 216 3.50 3.00 3.11
N TYR A 217 3.76 4.22 2.61
CA TYR A 217 2.68 5.12 2.19
C TYR A 217 1.89 4.57 1.02
N VAL A 218 2.50 3.73 0.18
CA VAL A 218 1.78 3.06 -0.91
C VAL A 218 0.59 2.23 -0.39
N HIS A 219 0.70 1.59 0.78
CA HIS A 219 -0.42 0.89 1.42
C HIS A 219 -1.53 1.85 1.87
N LEU A 220 -1.13 3.01 2.42
CA LEU A 220 -2.06 4.03 2.88
C LEU A 220 -2.79 4.69 1.70
N LEU A 221 -2.07 5.02 0.62
CA LEU A 221 -2.66 5.53 -0.62
C LEU A 221 -3.58 4.52 -1.29
N THR A 222 -3.17 3.24 -1.35
CA THR A 222 -4.01 2.14 -1.85
C THR A 222 -5.32 2.03 -1.07
N GLY A 223 -5.26 2.05 0.27
CA GLY A 223 -6.45 2.01 1.12
C GLY A 223 -7.38 3.20 0.89
N LEU A 224 -6.82 4.41 0.81
CA LEU A 224 -7.55 5.64 0.51
C LEU A 224 -8.25 5.56 -0.86
N HIS A 225 -7.50 5.21 -1.92
CA HIS A 225 -8.03 5.13 -3.28
C HIS A 225 -9.12 4.05 -3.38
N THR A 226 -8.95 2.91 -2.68
CA THR A 226 -9.98 1.87 -2.60
C THR A 226 -11.24 2.38 -1.90
N ALA A 227 -11.11 3.13 -0.81
CA ALA A 227 -12.24 3.64 -0.03
C ALA A 227 -13.00 4.75 -0.79
N LEU A 228 -12.31 5.69 -1.40
CA LEU A 228 -12.92 6.88 -2.00
C LEU A 228 -13.12 6.80 -3.51
N GLY A 229 -12.41 5.91 -4.21
CA GLY A 229 -12.33 5.93 -5.67
C GLY A 229 -11.49 7.10 -6.19
N ALA A 230 -10.57 7.61 -5.37
CA ALA A 230 -9.72 8.74 -5.72
C ALA A 230 -8.69 8.35 -6.79
N LEU A 231 -8.39 9.31 -7.69
CA LEU A 231 -7.44 9.13 -8.79
C LEU A 231 -6.02 9.52 -8.43
N GLY A 232 -5.86 10.42 -7.46
CA GLY A 232 -4.58 10.91 -6.99
C GLY A 232 -4.68 12.36 -6.49
N PRO A 233 -3.62 12.84 -5.80
CA PRO A 233 -3.54 14.20 -5.28
C PRO A 233 -3.13 15.22 -6.36
N THR A 234 -3.06 16.50 -5.96
CA THR A 234 -2.50 17.58 -6.77
C THR A 234 -1.24 18.18 -6.16
N ARG A 235 -1.13 18.18 -4.81
CA ARG A 235 0.01 18.77 -4.08
C ARG A 235 0.45 17.85 -2.97
N ILE A 236 1.75 17.75 -2.77
CA ILE A 236 2.40 16.84 -1.83
C ILE A 236 3.50 17.60 -1.10
N PHE A 237 3.46 17.58 0.23
CA PHE A 237 4.56 18.03 1.09
C PHE A 237 4.90 16.92 2.08
N SER A 238 6.19 16.63 2.23
CA SER A 238 6.67 15.61 3.15
C SER A 238 7.90 16.07 3.91
N THR A 239 8.00 15.65 5.17
CA THR A 239 9.13 15.94 6.06
C THR A 239 9.40 14.72 6.96
N GLY A 240 10.57 14.69 7.61
CA GLY A 240 10.93 13.55 8.45
C GLY A 240 12.39 13.54 8.87
N GLY A 241 12.96 12.36 9.03
CA GLY A 241 14.37 12.17 9.28
C GLY A 241 14.70 10.87 10.01
N ILE A 242 15.99 10.61 10.22
CA ILE A 242 16.48 9.55 11.09
C ILE A 242 16.42 10.06 12.54
N ARG A 243 15.46 9.54 13.31
CA ARG A 243 15.20 9.96 14.69
C ARG A 243 15.75 8.99 15.72
N TYR A 244 15.72 7.70 15.44
CA TYR A 244 16.12 6.65 16.37
C TYR A 244 17.13 5.64 15.77
N TRP A 245 16.84 5.05 14.59
CA TRP A 245 17.62 3.96 14.01
C TRP A 245 18.85 4.46 13.24
N ARG A 246 19.94 4.76 13.99
CA ARG A 246 21.23 5.24 13.43
C ARG A 246 22.16 4.07 13.09
N ASP A 247 21.72 3.22 12.17
CA ASP A 247 22.33 1.94 11.79
C ASP A 247 23.03 1.96 10.42
N GLY A 248 23.32 3.14 9.90
CA GLY A 248 23.92 3.34 8.59
C GLY A 248 22.92 3.40 7.44
N ARG A 249 21.61 3.48 7.74
CA ARG A 249 20.55 3.66 6.71
C ARG A 249 20.62 5.04 6.06
N GLU A 250 20.18 5.07 4.79
CA GLU A 250 20.01 6.31 4.02
C GLU A 250 18.57 6.83 4.12
N THR A 251 17.64 5.97 4.54
CA THR A 251 16.20 6.25 4.58
C THR A 251 15.76 6.76 5.95
N PRO A 252 14.77 7.67 6.03
CA PRO A 252 14.21 8.11 7.30
C PRO A 252 13.58 6.95 8.07
N ASP A 253 13.54 7.03 9.40
CA ASP A 253 12.79 6.13 10.27
C ASP A 253 11.52 6.77 10.84
N ALA A 254 11.34 8.07 10.58
CA ALA A 254 10.11 8.81 10.82
C ALA A 254 9.85 9.75 9.64
N GLN A 255 8.67 9.64 9.03
CA GLN A 255 8.27 10.48 7.89
C GLN A 255 6.79 10.85 8.02
N TYR A 256 6.46 12.09 7.66
CA TYR A 256 5.14 12.70 7.72
C TYR A 256 4.85 13.37 6.39
N ALA A 257 3.58 13.31 5.92
CA ALA A 257 3.19 13.99 4.70
C ALA A 257 1.82 14.65 4.85
N VAL A 258 1.63 15.76 4.15
CA VAL A 258 0.36 16.46 3.94
C VAL A 258 0.12 16.52 2.44
N ILE A 259 -1.01 15.99 2.01
CA ILE A 259 -1.33 15.75 0.61
C ILE A 259 -2.72 16.30 0.30
N GLU A 260 -2.85 17.09 -0.75
CA GLU A 260 -4.11 17.72 -1.16
C GLU A 260 -4.77 16.97 -2.31
N TYR A 261 -6.01 16.56 -2.12
CA TYR A 261 -6.85 15.91 -3.12
C TYR A 261 -7.87 16.89 -3.69
N PRO A 262 -8.01 16.98 -5.02
CA PRO A 262 -8.98 17.87 -5.64
C PRO A 262 -10.38 17.29 -5.51
N LYS A 263 -11.41 18.14 -5.66
CA LYS A 263 -12.78 17.70 -5.81
C LYS A 263 -12.96 16.90 -7.11
N THR A 264 -13.69 15.80 -7.03
CA THR A 264 -14.08 14.95 -8.16
C THR A 264 -15.57 14.57 -8.02
N ASP A 265 -16.10 13.81 -8.98
CA ASP A 265 -17.45 13.24 -8.85
C ASP A 265 -17.55 12.18 -7.74
N ALA A 266 -16.43 11.58 -7.37
CA ALA A 266 -16.37 10.52 -6.37
C ALA A 266 -16.25 11.02 -4.92
N HIS A 267 -15.66 12.21 -4.72
CA HIS A 267 -15.41 12.80 -3.39
C HIS A 267 -15.22 14.31 -3.47
N PRO A 268 -15.50 15.07 -2.37
CA PRO A 268 -15.14 16.48 -2.26
C PRO A 268 -13.61 16.66 -2.26
N GLU A 269 -13.13 17.90 -2.26
CA GLU A 269 -11.73 18.18 -1.94
C GLU A 269 -11.45 17.85 -0.46
N PHE A 270 -10.27 17.33 -0.18
CA PHE A 270 -9.86 17.02 1.20
C PHE A 270 -8.35 17.00 1.35
N THR A 271 -7.89 17.18 2.60
CA THR A 271 -6.48 17.01 2.97
C THR A 271 -6.24 15.59 3.50
N PHE A 272 -5.17 14.94 3.04
CA PHE A 272 -4.74 13.64 3.53
C PHE A 272 -3.43 13.76 4.31
N ILE A 273 -3.45 13.37 5.58
CA ILE A 273 -2.30 13.41 6.49
C ILE A 273 -1.78 12.01 6.69
N LEU A 274 -0.51 11.80 6.41
CA LEU A 274 0.19 10.52 6.51
C LEU A 274 1.30 10.55 7.54
N ARG A 275 1.49 9.47 8.28
CA ARG A 275 2.68 9.28 9.11
C ARG A 275 3.15 7.84 9.12
N VAL A 276 4.47 7.69 9.22
CA VAL A 276 5.16 6.46 9.62
C VAL A 276 6.23 6.83 10.63
N ASN A 277 6.31 6.06 11.70
CA ASN A 277 7.34 6.19 12.72
C ASN A 277 7.78 4.78 13.18
N PHE A 278 9.06 4.44 13.00
CA PHE A 278 9.62 3.14 13.38
C PHE A 278 10.01 3.02 14.86
N LYS A 279 9.70 4.04 15.64
CA LYS A 279 9.84 4.03 17.10
C LYS A 279 8.62 4.69 17.75
N SER A 280 7.44 4.18 17.41
CA SER A 280 6.17 4.67 17.95
C SER A 280 5.94 4.21 19.40
N SER A 281 4.88 4.73 20.00
CA SER A 281 4.50 4.40 21.38
C SER A 281 3.90 3.00 21.55
N LYS A 282 3.40 2.37 20.48
CA LYS A 282 2.81 1.03 20.56
C LYS A 282 3.87 -0.05 20.36
N PRO A 283 3.77 -1.18 21.07
CA PRO A 283 4.82 -2.23 21.05
C PRO A 283 4.87 -3.04 19.75
N GLN A 284 3.86 -2.93 18.90
CA GLN A 284 3.73 -3.64 17.62
C GLN A 284 3.44 -2.65 16.49
N GLU A 285 3.08 -3.19 15.31
CA GLU A 285 2.60 -2.38 14.21
C GLU A 285 1.25 -1.74 14.57
N ASP A 286 1.12 -0.44 14.33
CA ASP A 286 -0.10 0.34 14.48
C ASP A 286 -0.50 0.88 13.10
N PHE A 287 -1.48 0.25 12.49
CA PHE A 287 -2.06 0.64 11.22
C PHE A 287 -3.45 1.21 11.43
N GLY A 288 -3.75 2.32 10.78
CA GLY A 288 -5.10 2.86 10.88
C GLY A 288 -5.39 4.01 9.94
N PHE A 289 -6.70 4.27 9.81
CA PHE A 289 -7.27 5.42 9.10
C PHE A 289 -8.35 6.08 9.94
N ARG A 290 -8.49 7.41 9.75
CA ARG A 290 -9.64 8.20 10.13
C ARG A 290 -10.14 8.98 8.92
N PHE A 291 -11.41 8.81 8.57
CA PHE A 291 -12.10 9.60 7.57
C PHE A 291 -12.99 10.57 8.32
N ILE A 292 -12.73 11.85 8.23
CA ILE A 292 -13.35 12.90 9.03
C ILE A 292 -14.26 13.75 8.15
N GLY A 293 -15.52 13.79 8.51
CA GLY A 293 -16.53 14.60 7.86
C GLY A 293 -17.13 15.62 8.84
N ASN A 294 -17.99 16.48 8.32
CA ASN A 294 -18.63 17.54 9.10
C ASN A 294 -19.72 17.03 10.06
N GLU A 295 -20.15 15.77 9.98
CA GLU A 295 -21.16 15.15 10.84
C GLU A 295 -20.67 13.93 11.61
N GLY A 296 -19.40 13.53 11.42
CA GLY A 296 -18.84 12.36 12.10
C GLY A 296 -17.50 11.92 11.55
N MET A 297 -17.07 10.77 12.05
CA MET A 297 -15.79 10.16 11.70
C MET A 297 -15.93 8.64 11.55
N LEU A 298 -15.25 8.08 10.55
CA LEU A 298 -15.02 6.64 10.40
C LEU A 298 -13.58 6.32 10.78
N THR A 299 -13.36 5.24 11.53
CA THR A 299 -12.03 4.71 11.82
C THR A 299 -11.92 3.26 11.36
N THR A 300 -10.72 2.85 10.93
CA THR A 300 -10.43 1.44 10.61
C THR A 300 -8.99 1.08 10.92
N ASP A 301 -8.79 -0.18 11.31
CA ASP A 301 -7.52 -0.88 11.47
C ASP A 301 -7.32 -1.98 10.42
N VAL A 302 -7.96 -1.87 9.25
CA VAL A 302 -8.09 -2.88 8.17
C VAL A 302 -9.15 -3.96 8.48
N ARG A 303 -9.38 -4.34 9.73
CA ARG A 303 -10.35 -5.40 10.10
C ARG A 303 -11.68 -4.85 10.56
N THR A 304 -11.63 -3.79 11.34
CA THR A 304 -12.82 -3.18 11.94
C THR A 304 -13.12 -1.84 11.30
N VAL A 305 -14.40 -1.48 11.23
CA VAL A 305 -14.84 -0.12 10.89
C VAL A 305 -15.77 0.36 11.97
N THR A 306 -15.42 1.50 12.58
CA THR A 306 -16.27 2.18 13.55
C THR A 306 -16.75 3.51 13.02
N VAL A 307 -17.95 3.92 13.44
CA VAL A 307 -18.54 5.22 13.14
C VAL A 307 -18.72 5.98 14.44
N ALA A 308 -18.16 7.17 14.53
CA ALA A 308 -18.46 8.13 15.58
C ALA A 308 -19.17 9.32 14.94
N ARG A 309 -20.38 9.65 15.40
CA ARG A 309 -21.11 10.82 14.93
C ARG A 309 -20.89 11.99 15.88
N HIS A 310 -20.74 13.17 15.31
CA HIS A 310 -20.69 14.42 16.06
C HIS A 310 -22.09 15.03 16.09
N PRO A 311 -22.58 15.45 17.25
CA PRO A 311 -23.80 16.25 17.31
C PRO A 311 -23.55 17.56 16.55
N LYS A 312 -24.51 17.94 15.71
CA LYS A 312 -24.46 19.28 15.10
C LYS A 312 -24.55 20.30 16.21
N GLU A 313 -23.52 21.14 16.37
CA GLU A 313 -23.60 22.30 17.22
C GLU A 313 -24.73 23.20 16.72
N ARG A 314 -25.66 23.50 17.61
CA ARG A 314 -26.81 24.35 17.33
C ARG A 314 -26.92 25.50 18.31
N GLU A 315 -25.91 25.68 19.13
CA GLU A 315 -25.79 26.82 20.00
C GLU A 315 -24.87 27.87 19.36
N PRO A 316 -25.14 29.14 19.54
CA PRO A 316 -24.33 30.21 18.99
C PRO A 316 -22.96 30.26 19.64
N GLY A 317 -21.97 30.71 18.86
CA GLY A 317 -20.58 30.78 19.26
C GLY A 317 -20.34 31.64 20.51
N TYR A 318 -19.19 31.49 21.08
CA TYR A 318 -18.74 31.84 22.44
C TYR A 318 -18.67 33.33 22.79
N ILE A 319 -18.94 34.24 21.88
CA ILE A 319 -18.77 35.68 22.13
C ILE A 319 -20.08 36.40 22.52
N ILE A 320 -21.20 35.69 22.61
CA ILE A 320 -22.49 36.31 22.98
C ILE A 320 -22.47 36.91 24.39
N ASP A 321 -21.63 36.37 25.28
CA ASP A 321 -21.44 36.89 26.64
C ASP A 321 -20.86 38.30 26.63
N THR A 322 -20.29 38.77 25.55
CA THR A 322 -19.77 40.10 25.35
C THR A 322 -20.88 41.12 24.96
N PHE A 323 -22.08 40.65 24.64
CA PHE A 323 -23.18 41.49 24.24
C PHE A 323 -24.00 41.96 25.48
N PRO A 324 -24.68 43.13 25.41
CA PRO A 324 -25.66 43.48 26.42
C PRO A 324 -26.74 42.39 26.57
N LYS A 325 -27.22 42.16 27.81
CA LYS A 325 -28.15 41.06 28.13
C LYS A 325 -29.37 40.98 27.19
N ALA A 326 -29.98 42.14 26.91
CA ALA A 326 -31.13 42.21 26.02
C ALA A 326 -30.81 41.72 24.58
N VAL A 327 -29.59 42.02 24.10
CA VAL A 327 -29.11 41.57 22.78
C VAL A 327 -28.81 40.07 22.77
N GLN A 328 -28.20 39.53 23.85
CA GLN A 328 -28.01 38.08 24.01
C GLN A 328 -29.35 37.33 23.92
N GLU A 329 -30.35 37.78 24.69
CA GLU A 329 -31.67 37.17 24.72
C GLU A 329 -32.38 37.23 23.35
N GLN A 330 -32.27 38.36 22.66
CA GLN A 330 -32.81 38.49 21.30
C GLN A 330 -32.13 37.51 20.34
N PHE A 331 -30.79 37.48 20.35
CA PHE A 331 -30.00 36.62 19.49
C PHE A 331 -30.34 35.13 19.74
N LEU A 332 -30.42 34.71 21.01
CA LEU A 332 -30.76 33.31 21.35
C LEU A 332 -32.16 32.92 20.89
N ARG A 333 -33.17 33.82 21.02
CA ARG A 333 -34.52 33.57 20.52
C ARG A 333 -34.53 33.35 19.00
N GLU A 334 -33.85 34.24 18.26
CA GLU A 334 -33.78 34.17 16.79
C GLU A 334 -33.01 32.92 16.34
N TYR A 335 -31.90 32.65 16.99
CA TYR A 335 -31.07 31.48 16.68
C TYR A 335 -31.81 30.14 16.90
N ARG A 336 -32.46 29.96 18.07
CA ARG A 336 -33.21 28.75 18.38
C ARG A 336 -34.45 28.54 17.52
N ARG A 337 -35.04 29.62 17.02
CA ARG A 337 -36.09 29.55 16.04
C ARG A 337 -35.58 28.98 14.71
N LYS A 338 -34.41 29.43 14.29
CA LYS A 338 -33.78 29.00 13.04
C LYS A 338 -33.16 27.60 13.19
N TYR A 339 -32.61 27.31 14.33
CA TYR A 339 -31.90 26.07 14.65
C TYR A 339 -32.47 25.45 15.92
N PRO A 340 -33.62 24.76 15.85
CA PRO A 340 -34.21 24.14 17.03
C PRO A 340 -33.28 23.05 17.62
N PRO A 341 -33.17 22.94 18.95
CA PRO A 341 -32.33 21.95 19.60
C PRO A 341 -32.75 20.54 19.22
N VAL A 342 -31.75 19.69 18.96
CA VAL A 342 -31.97 18.26 18.69
C VAL A 342 -31.79 17.51 20.02
N PRO A 343 -32.71 16.57 20.32
CA PRO A 343 -32.53 15.72 21.49
C PRO A 343 -31.19 14.99 21.48
N VAL A 344 -30.45 15.06 22.58
CA VAL A 344 -29.23 14.29 22.77
C VAL A 344 -29.64 12.84 22.99
N THR A 345 -29.26 11.96 22.08
CA THR A 345 -29.45 10.51 22.22
C THR A 345 -28.10 9.83 22.43
N ALA A 346 -28.07 8.58 22.91
CA ALA A 346 -26.85 7.82 23.04
C ALA A 346 -26.04 7.73 21.72
N LYS A 347 -26.72 7.84 20.57
CA LYS A 347 -26.11 7.86 19.23
C LYS A 347 -25.49 9.19 18.84
N THR A 348 -25.82 10.28 19.57
CA THR A 348 -25.32 11.62 19.30
C THR A 348 -24.34 12.12 20.35
N LEU A 349 -23.97 11.27 21.32
CA LEU A 349 -22.95 11.61 22.30
C LEU A 349 -21.57 11.69 21.64
N PRO A 350 -20.78 12.76 21.85
CA PRO A 350 -19.41 12.86 21.35
C PRO A 350 -18.57 11.68 21.86
N GLY A 351 -17.80 11.06 20.96
CA GLY A 351 -16.90 9.96 21.30
C GLY A 351 -17.55 8.57 21.46
N SER A 352 -18.87 8.43 21.30
CA SER A 352 -19.50 7.11 21.23
C SER A 352 -19.25 6.50 19.86
N GLY A 353 -18.23 5.63 19.75
CA GLY A 353 -17.99 4.85 18.54
C GLY A 353 -18.93 3.63 18.48
N GLU A 354 -19.57 3.42 17.34
CA GLU A 354 -20.34 2.21 17.06
C GLU A 354 -19.57 1.35 16.06
N THR A 355 -19.22 0.12 16.43
CA THR A 355 -18.62 -0.82 15.47
C THR A 355 -19.68 -1.22 14.45
N ARG A 356 -19.43 -0.93 13.19
CA ARG A 356 -20.35 -1.24 12.08
C ARG A 356 -19.95 -2.48 11.30
N PHE A 357 -18.70 -2.87 11.37
CA PHE A 357 -18.20 -3.97 10.57
C PHE A 357 -16.95 -4.59 11.21
N VAL A 358 -16.88 -5.92 11.17
CA VAL A 358 -15.67 -6.68 11.51
C VAL A 358 -15.44 -7.70 10.39
N SER A 359 -14.26 -7.62 9.76
CA SER A 359 -13.88 -8.58 8.73
C SER A 359 -13.28 -9.84 9.35
N GLY A 360 -13.85 -11.00 9.02
CA GLY A 360 -13.26 -12.31 9.30
C GLY A 360 -12.30 -12.80 8.19
N VAL A 361 -12.11 -12.01 7.13
CA VAL A 361 -11.33 -12.41 5.94
C VAL A 361 -9.97 -11.75 5.96
N ASP A 362 -8.93 -12.55 5.77
CA ASP A 362 -7.56 -12.08 5.62
C ASP A 362 -7.38 -11.39 4.27
N ALA A 363 -6.90 -10.13 4.28
CA ALA A 363 -6.76 -9.32 3.08
C ALA A 363 -5.69 -9.86 2.13
N HIS A 364 -4.57 -10.42 2.63
CA HIS A 364 -3.49 -10.98 1.81
C HIS A 364 -3.97 -12.21 1.03
N ARG A 365 -4.58 -13.17 1.74
CA ARG A 365 -5.14 -14.38 1.11
C ARG A 365 -6.20 -14.04 0.07
N ARG A 366 -7.09 -13.10 0.40
CA ARG A 366 -8.12 -12.65 -0.54
C ARG A 366 -7.50 -11.97 -1.76
N HIS A 367 -6.47 -11.18 -1.58
CA HIS A 367 -5.79 -10.47 -2.66
C HIS A 367 -5.12 -11.45 -3.63
N MET A 368 -4.43 -12.47 -3.10
CA MET A 368 -3.85 -13.53 -3.91
C MET A 368 -4.94 -14.39 -4.59
N ALA A 369 -6.03 -14.70 -3.91
CA ALA A 369 -7.16 -15.40 -4.53
C ALA A 369 -7.77 -14.62 -5.69
N ASN A 370 -7.86 -13.28 -5.60
CA ASN A 370 -8.29 -12.42 -6.69
C ASN A 370 -7.37 -12.51 -7.90
N PHE A 371 -6.04 -12.55 -7.67
CA PHE A 371 -5.06 -12.75 -8.75
C PHE A 371 -5.27 -14.10 -9.45
N ILE A 372 -5.32 -15.20 -8.69
CA ILE A 372 -5.53 -16.54 -9.23
C ILE A 372 -6.87 -16.62 -9.99
N GLN A 373 -7.91 -16.01 -9.47
CA GLN A 373 -9.20 -15.94 -10.16
C GLN A 373 -9.12 -15.12 -11.46
N ALA A 374 -8.39 -14.00 -11.47
CA ALA A 374 -8.17 -13.21 -12.68
C ALA A 374 -7.40 -14.00 -13.75
N VAL A 375 -6.37 -14.74 -13.37
CA VAL A 375 -5.62 -15.64 -14.28
C VAL A 375 -6.56 -16.70 -14.89
N ARG A 376 -7.42 -17.32 -14.09
CA ARG A 376 -8.37 -18.35 -14.57
C ARG A 376 -9.42 -17.82 -15.51
N THR A 377 -10.01 -16.68 -15.14
CA THR A 377 -11.18 -16.14 -15.85
C THR A 377 -10.83 -15.16 -16.94
N ARG A 378 -9.56 -14.75 -17.01
CA ARG A 378 -9.06 -13.67 -17.88
C ARG A 378 -9.77 -12.33 -17.63
N ARG A 379 -10.34 -12.15 -16.43
CA ARG A 379 -10.97 -10.91 -15.98
C ARG A 379 -10.04 -10.24 -14.95
N PRO A 380 -9.41 -9.10 -15.28
CA PRO A 380 -8.46 -8.45 -14.37
C PRO A 380 -9.16 -7.98 -13.09
N HIS A 381 -8.41 -8.01 -11.98
CA HIS A 381 -8.78 -7.33 -10.76
C HIS A 381 -8.59 -5.81 -10.94
N PHE A 382 -9.30 -4.97 -10.15
CA PHE A 382 -9.21 -3.52 -10.28
C PHE A 382 -7.82 -2.96 -9.93
N GLU A 383 -7.00 -3.69 -9.17
CA GLU A 383 -5.64 -3.29 -8.81
C GLU A 383 -4.63 -3.74 -9.87
N ASP A 384 -4.84 -3.20 -11.06
CA ASP A 384 -3.94 -3.35 -12.20
C ASP A 384 -2.75 -2.37 -12.14
N ALA A 385 -1.95 -2.33 -13.19
CA ALA A 385 -0.80 -1.42 -13.29
C ALA A 385 -1.19 0.07 -13.19
N VAL A 386 -2.38 0.45 -13.66
CA VAL A 386 -2.85 1.85 -13.58
C VAL A 386 -3.18 2.21 -12.14
N PHE A 387 -3.99 1.38 -11.47
CA PHE A 387 -4.34 1.60 -10.06
C PHE A 387 -3.10 1.56 -9.16
N GLY A 388 -2.21 0.59 -9.36
CA GLY A 388 -0.97 0.47 -8.60
C GLY A 388 -0.07 1.69 -8.75
N PHE A 389 0.05 2.24 -9.96
CA PHE A 389 0.86 3.44 -10.18
C PHE A 389 0.21 4.72 -9.63
N ARG A 390 -1.13 4.81 -9.60
CA ARG A 390 -1.84 5.90 -8.92
C ARG A 390 -1.51 5.99 -7.42
N ALA A 391 -1.20 4.86 -6.78
CA ALA A 391 -0.74 4.83 -5.40
C ALA A 391 0.79 5.02 -5.29
N ALA A 392 1.57 4.36 -6.15
CA ALA A 392 3.04 4.40 -6.09
C ALA A 392 3.62 5.78 -6.46
N GLY A 393 3.11 6.44 -7.52
CA GLY A 393 3.63 7.73 -7.96
C GLY A 393 3.60 8.82 -6.88
N PRO A 394 2.44 9.12 -6.26
CA PRO A 394 2.36 10.06 -5.15
C PRO A 394 3.18 9.63 -3.92
N ALA A 395 3.29 8.33 -3.62
CA ALA A 395 4.16 7.83 -2.55
C ALA A 395 5.63 8.18 -2.83
N LEU A 396 6.10 7.94 -4.05
CA LEU A 396 7.46 8.28 -4.46
C LEU A 396 7.71 9.80 -4.44
N LEU A 397 6.72 10.62 -4.80
CA LEU A 397 6.81 12.08 -4.67
C LEU A 397 6.90 12.55 -3.21
N CYS A 398 6.38 11.81 -2.23
CA CYS A 398 6.64 12.10 -0.82
C CYS A 398 8.14 11.97 -0.49
N ASN A 399 8.86 11.03 -1.11
CA ASN A 399 10.32 10.97 -0.95
C ASN A 399 11.00 12.16 -1.63
N THR A 400 10.63 12.50 -2.87
CA THR A 400 11.16 13.68 -3.57
C THR A 400 10.95 14.95 -2.74
N SER A 401 9.73 15.16 -2.23
CA SER A 401 9.42 16.29 -1.35
C SER A 401 10.29 16.32 -0.09
N TYR A 402 10.50 15.16 0.55
CA TYR A 402 11.33 15.04 1.75
C TYR A 402 12.81 15.35 1.48
N TYR A 403 13.41 14.74 0.43
CA TYR A 403 14.84 14.89 0.15
C TYR A 403 15.18 16.24 -0.44
N GLU A 404 14.27 16.83 -1.23
CA GLU A 404 14.48 18.15 -1.86
C GLU A 404 13.95 19.32 -1.02
N GLY A 405 13.19 19.06 0.05
CA GLY A 405 12.66 20.10 0.94
C GLY A 405 11.64 21.02 0.26
N ARG A 406 10.90 20.54 -0.73
CA ARG A 406 9.94 21.35 -1.51
C ARG A 406 8.56 20.67 -1.63
N ILE A 407 7.57 21.50 -1.98
CA ILE A 407 6.27 20.99 -2.42
C ILE A 407 6.41 20.41 -3.83
N CYS A 408 5.89 19.20 -4.02
CA CYS A 408 5.77 18.56 -5.32
C CYS A 408 4.32 18.65 -5.82
N THR A 409 4.13 18.66 -7.13
CA THR A 409 2.82 18.58 -7.77
C THR A 409 2.65 17.28 -8.52
N TRP A 410 1.42 16.82 -8.63
CA TRP A 410 1.03 15.61 -9.34
C TRP A 410 -0.22 15.88 -10.17
N ASN A 411 -0.23 15.40 -11.39
CA ASN A 411 -1.44 15.39 -12.21
C ASN A 411 -2.11 14.02 -12.08
N PRO A 412 -3.29 13.91 -11.41
CA PRO A 412 -3.95 12.63 -11.18
C PRO A 412 -4.52 11.98 -12.45
N GLU A 413 -4.79 12.75 -13.51
CA GLU A 413 -5.32 12.21 -14.76
C GLU A 413 -4.22 11.59 -15.62
N THR A 414 -3.13 12.33 -15.83
CA THR A 414 -1.98 11.89 -16.65
C THR A 414 -0.99 11.04 -15.88
N MET A 415 -1.08 11.03 -14.55
CA MET A 415 -0.15 10.35 -13.63
C MET A 415 1.31 10.84 -13.83
N THR A 416 1.50 12.16 -13.85
CA THR A 416 2.80 12.80 -14.04
C THR A 416 3.13 13.75 -12.90
N ALA A 417 4.42 13.79 -12.53
CA ALA A 417 4.97 14.78 -11.61
C ALA A 417 5.21 16.11 -12.35
N GLY A 418 5.02 17.24 -11.60
CA GLY A 418 5.33 18.61 -12.02
C GLY A 418 6.43 19.23 -11.19
#